data_e46d38cf267f6c6c41b60d702421e28c
#
_entry.id   e46d38cf267f6c6c41b60d702421e28c
#
_cell.length_a   1.000
_cell.length_b   1.000
_cell.length_c   1.000
_cell.angle_alpha   90.00
_cell.angle_beta   90.00
_cell.angle_gamma   90.00
#
_symmetry.space_group_name_H-M   'P 1'
#
loop_
_entity.id
_entity.type
_entity.pdbx_description
1 polymer ?
#
loop_
_entity_poly.entity_id
_entity_poly.type
_entity_poly.pdbx_seq_one_letter_code
_entity_poly.pdbx_strand_id
1 'polypeptide(L)'
;MRSLPLVLILAIALAAPTAAAARDVTVGDDYFVRPGDIPTIKVKKGTTVTWEWTGRREHNVVAQRGPTSFQSALKKSGNFSRKLRRVGTYRIVCSIHSPDMAMTLKVRRRG
;
A
#
# COMPACT_ATOMS: atom_id res chain seq x y z
N MET A 1 4.81 -11.06 62.80
CA MET A 1 4.33 -11.49 61.48
C MET A 1 4.40 -10.30 60.54
N ARG A 2 5.27 -10.41 59.58
CA ARG A 2 5.40 -9.37 58.56
C ARG A 2 4.39 -9.65 57.47
N SER A 3 3.38 -8.77 57.32
CA SER A 3 2.56 -8.73 56.15
C SER A 3 3.40 -8.23 55.00
N LEU A 4 3.68 -9.07 54.03
CA LEU A 4 4.29 -8.65 52.78
C LEU A 4 3.32 -7.72 52.06
N PRO A 5 3.77 -6.53 51.66
CA PRO A 5 2.92 -5.68 50.86
C PRO A 5 2.62 -6.42 49.56
N LEU A 6 1.35 -6.56 49.28
CA LEU A 6 0.90 -7.04 47.99
C LEU A 6 1.39 -6.02 46.95
N VAL A 7 2.55 -6.30 46.36
CA VAL A 7 2.97 -5.54 45.19
C VAL A 7 2.05 -5.98 44.06
N LEU A 8 0.98 -5.25 43.90
CA LEU A 8 0.19 -5.35 42.70
C LEU A 8 1.08 -4.83 41.58
N ILE A 9 1.82 -5.71 40.96
CA ILE A 9 2.45 -5.41 39.70
C ILE A 9 1.28 -5.33 38.71
N LEU A 10 0.76 -4.14 38.55
CA LEU A 10 -0.07 -3.86 37.42
C LEU A 10 0.83 -4.02 36.21
N ALA A 11 0.86 -5.23 35.65
CA ALA A 11 1.39 -5.43 34.34
C ALA A 11 0.45 -4.63 33.41
N ILE A 12 0.77 -3.35 33.21
CA ILE A 12 0.21 -2.61 32.11
C ILE A 12 0.76 -3.34 30.89
N ALA A 13 -0.05 -4.23 30.35
CA ALA A 13 0.18 -4.73 29.02
C ALA A 13 0.13 -3.51 28.12
N LEU A 14 1.29 -2.90 27.86
CA LEU A 14 1.46 -1.99 26.78
C LEU A 14 1.14 -2.81 25.53
N ALA A 15 -0.12 -2.72 25.10
CA ALA A 15 -0.46 -3.17 23.77
C ALA A 15 0.48 -2.43 22.82
N ALA A 16 1.46 -3.14 22.27
CA ALA A 16 2.28 -2.58 21.21
C ALA A 16 1.33 -2.02 20.15
N PRO A 17 1.51 -0.76 19.70
CA PRO A 17 0.69 -0.23 18.64
C PRO A 17 0.78 -1.20 17.46
N THR A 18 -0.36 -1.74 17.04
CA THR A 18 -0.44 -2.52 15.81
C THR A 18 0.07 -1.64 14.68
N ALA A 19 1.19 -2.01 14.10
CA ALA A 19 1.68 -1.35 12.90
C ALA A 19 0.58 -1.41 11.84
N ALA A 20 0.28 -0.28 11.22
CA ALA A 20 -0.62 -0.25 10.07
C ALA A 20 -0.09 -1.21 9.01
N ALA A 21 -0.97 -1.99 8.38
CA ALA A 21 -0.60 -2.87 7.30
C ALA A 21 0.06 -2.06 6.17
N ALA A 22 1.12 -2.61 5.60
CA ALA A 22 1.90 -1.99 4.54
C ALA A 22 2.09 -2.98 3.39
N ARG A 23 2.10 -2.46 2.18
CA ARG A 23 2.36 -3.23 0.98
C ARG A 23 3.22 -2.42 0.02
N ASP A 24 4.32 -3.02 -0.45
CA ASP A 24 5.19 -2.43 -1.45
C ASP A 24 4.83 -2.95 -2.84
N VAL A 25 4.87 -2.06 -3.82
CA VAL A 25 4.64 -2.36 -5.22
C VAL A 25 5.81 -1.83 -6.04
N THR A 26 6.43 -2.68 -6.81
CA THR A 26 7.51 -2.29 -7.72
C THR A 26 6.94 -1.56 -8.93
N VAL A 27 7.53 -0.41 -9.25
CA VAL A 27 7.34 0.29 -10.52
C VAL A 27 8.61 0.09 -11.34
N GLY A 28 8.57 -0.86 -12.23
CA GLY A 28 9.67 -1.11 -13.16
C GLY A 28 9.47 -0.36 -14.46
N ASP A 29 10.35 -0.57 -15.42
CA ASP A 29 10.16 0.04 -16.74
C ASP A 29 9.06 -0.69 -17.50
N ASP A 30 7.94 0.01 -17.66
CA ASP A 30 6.73 -0.40 -18.38
C ASP A 30 5.91 -1.51 -17.68
N TYR A 31 6.08 -1.69 -16.35
CA TYR A 31 5.27 -2.63 -15.59
C TYR A 31 5.11 -2.24 -14.11
N PHE A 32 4.03 -2.74 -13.49
CA PHE A 32 3.86 -2.79 -12.04
C PHE A 32 4.05 -4.22 -11.56
N VAL A 33 4.76 -4.42 -10.47
CA VAL A 33 5.04 -5.68 -9.80
C VAL A 33 5.98 -6.60 -10.60
N ARG A 34 5.59 -6.97 -11.81
CA ARG A 34 6.39 -7.86 -12.68
C ARG A 34 6.08 -7.59 -14.15
N PRO A 35 7.07 -7.80 -15.04
CA PRO A 35 6.85 -7.58 -16.48
C PRO A 35 5.89 -8.59 -17.10
N GLY A 36 5.23 -8.18 -18.19
CA GLY A 36 4.41 -9.03 -19.01
C GLY A 36 3.05 -9.40 -18.45
N ASP A 37 2.58 -8.68 -17.43
CA ASP A 37 1.37 -9.03 -16.72
C ASP A 37 0.62 -7.79 -16.23
N ILE A 38 -0.67 -7.93 -16.01
CA ILE A 38 -1.51 -6.97 -15.29
C ILE A 38 -1.91 -7.63 -13.98
N PRO A 39 -1.08 -7.49 -12.93
CA PRO A 39 -1.30 -8.22 -11.69
C PRO A 39 -2.46 -7.67 -10.89
N THR A 40 -3.04 -8.52 -10.07
CA THR A 40 -4.00 -8.16 -9.04
C THR A 40 -3.34 -8.26 -7.68
N ILE A 41 -3.33 -7.16 -6.95
CA ILE A 41 -2.86 -7.10 -5.56
C ILE A 41 -4.07 -6.89 -4.66
N LYS A 42 -4.17 -7.69 -3.62
CA LYS A 42 -5.25 -7.60 -2.63
C LYS A 42 -4.70 -7.08 -1.32
N VAL A 43 -5.31 -6.06 -0.78
CA VAL A 43 -4.92 -5.47 0.51
C VAL A 43 -6.15 -5.25 1.39
N LYS A 44 -5.94 -5.14 2.68
CA LYS A 44 -6.99 -4.79 3.63
C LYS A 44 -7.20 -3.28 3.66
N LYS A 45 -8.43 -2.87 3.92
CA LYS A 45 -8.76 -1.48 4.18
C LYS A 45 -7.81 -0.88 5.24
N GLY A 46 -7.27 0.28 4.97
CA GLY A 46 -6.32 0.96 5.85
C GLY A 46 -4.86 0.63 5.57
N THR A 47 -4.58 -0.25 4.61
CA THR A 47 -3.22 -0.53 4.18
C THR A 47 -2.61 0.69 3.50
N THR A 48 -1.37 1.02 3.84
CA THR A 48 -0.57 1.97 3.08
C THR A 48 0.18 1.22 1.99
N VAL A 49 -0.13 1.53 0.75
CA VAL A 49 0.57 0.97 -0.42
C VAL A 49 1.64 1.96 -0.83
N THR A 50 2.86 1.48 -1.01
CA THR A 50 4.01 2.25 -1.47
C THR A 50 4.48 1.71 -2.80
N TRP A 51 4.43 2.55 -3.81
CA TRP A 51 4.99 2.26 -5.13
C TRP A 51 6.42 2.76 -5.16
N GLU A 52 7.36 1.88 -5.51
CA GLU A 52 8.78 2.17 -5.55
C GLU A 52 9.32 2.03 -6.97
N TRP A 53 9.95 3.10 -7.47
CA TRP A 53 10.56 3.13 -8.79
C TRP A 53 11.90 2.39 -8.77
N THR A 54 12.00 1.36 -9.57
CA THR A 54 13.23 0.54 -9.66
C THR A 54 13.88 0.60 -11.05
N GLY A 55 13.18 1.16 -12.03
CA GLY A 55 13.65 1.30 -13.39
C GLY A 55 14.42 2.60 -13.63
N ARG A 56 14.49 3.00 -14.90
CA ARG A 56 15.24 4.20 -15.33
C ARG A 56 14.36 5.23 -16.02
N ARG A 57 13.17 4.85 -16.46
CA ARG A 57 12.27 5.70 -17.22
C ARG A 57 11.27 6.40 -16.31
N GLU A 58 10.65 7.44 -16.84
CA GLU A 58 9.57 8.12 -16.15
C GLU A 58 8.29 7.27 -16.13
N HIS A 59 7.69 7.19 -14.96
CA HIS A 59 6.39 6.56 -14.75
C HIS A 59 5.62 7.34 -13.71
N ASN A 60 4.30 7.17 -13.71
CA ASN A 60 3.46 7.63 -12.62
C ASN A 60 2.51 6.52 -12.17
N VAL A 61 1.86 6.78 -11.07
CA VAL A 61 0.82 5.93 -10.49
C VAL A 61 -0.47 6.72 -10.54
N VAL A 62 -1.44 6.23 -11.30
CA VAL A 62 -2.73 6.90 -11.46
C VAL A 62 -3.86 5.93 -11.15
N ALA A 63 -4.70 6.27 -10.19
CA ALA A 63 -5.96 5.56 -9.99
C ALA A 63 -6.95 6.00 -11.07
N GLN A 64 -6.94 5.30 -12.18
CA GLN A 64 -7.79 5.60 -13.34
C GLN A 64 -9.26 5.36 -13.04
N ARG A 65 -9.56 4.30 -12.28
CA ARG A 65 -10.90 3.93 -11.83
C ARG A 65 -10.82 3.44 -10.39
N GLY A 66 -11.87 3.69 -9.63
CA GLY A 66 -11.99 3.18 -8.29
C GLY A 66 -12.76 4.13 -7.37
N PRO A 67 -12.92 3.74 -6.10
CA PRO A 67 -13.69 4.52 -5.12
C PRO A 67 -13.12 5.91 -4.83
N THR A 68 -11.80 6.10 -4.98
CA THR A 68 -11.15 7.40 -4.82
C THR A 68 -10.16 7.65 -5.94
N SER A 69 -9.92 8.93 -6.22
CA SER A 69 -8.93 9.34 -7.22
C SER A 69 -7.63 9.73 -6.53
N PHE A 70 -6.51 9.31 -7.12
CA PHE A 70 -5.19 9.78 -6.70
C PHE A 70 -4.20 9.58 -7.82
N GLN A 71 -3.12 10.34 -7.78
CA GLN A 71 -2.02 10.16 -8.73
C GLN A 71 -0.72 10.67 -8.15
N SER A 72 0.37 10.07 -8.59
CA SER A 72 1.71 10.58 -8.34
C SER A 72 2.13 11.55 -9.43
N ALA A 73 3.20 12.30 -9.17
CA ALA A 73 3.91 12.99 -10.23
C ALA A 73 4.60 11.97 -11.16
N LEU A 74 4.91 12.38 -12.38
CA LEU A 74 5.83 11.64 -13.25
C LEU A 74 7.22 11.74 -12.65
N LYS A 75 7.90 10.60 -12.48
CA LYS A 75 9.24 10.57 -11.91
C LYS A 75 10.01 9.33 -12.36
N LYS A 76 11.34 9.42 -12.27
CA LYS A 76 12.26 8.34 -12.64
C LYS A 76 12.70 7.52 -11.45
N SER A 77 12.56 8.04 -10.23
CA SER A 77 13.06 7.42 -9.01
C SER A 77 12.23 7.83 -7.80
N GLY A 78 12.45 7.18 -6.69
CA GLY A 78 11.77 7.46 -5.44
C GLY A 78 10.55 6.57 -5.24
N ASN A 79 9.59 7.08 -4.50
CA ASN A 79 8.39 6.34 -4.20
C ASN A 79 7.16 7.26 -4.12
N PHE A 80 6.00 6.61 -4.05
CA PHE A 80 4.72 7.25 -3.83
C PHE A 80 3.90 6.35 -2.91
N SER A 81 3.35 6.90 -1.84
CA SER A 81 2.55 6.15 -0.88
C SER A 81 1.12 6.67 -0.81
N ARG A 82 0.19 5.75 -0.66
CA ARG A 82 -1.22 6.08 -0.46
C ARG A 82 -1.85 5.10 0.53
N LYS A 83 -2.50 5.65 1.55
CA LYS A 83 -3.31 4.85 2.46
C LYS A 83 -4.68 4.60 1.82
N LEU A 84 -5.04 3.32 1.65
CA LEU A 84 -6.27 2.91 0.99
C LEU A 84 -7.37 2.74 2.03
N ARG A 85 -8.22 3.75 2.17
CA ARG A 85 -9.28 3.79 3.19
C ARG A 85 -10.64 3.32 2.70
N ARG A 86 -10.82 3.21 1.39
CA ARG A 86 -12.09 2.82 0.79
C ARG A 86 -12.02 1.46 0.13
N VAL A 87 -12.92 0.60 0.55
CA VAL A 87 -13.11 -0.73 -0.03
C VAL A 87 -13.56 -0.61 -1.48
N GLY A 88 -13.00 -1.42 -2.33
CA GLY A 88 -13.36 -1.49 -3.74
C GLY A 88 -12.19 -1.90 -4.61
N THR A 89 -12.43 -1.87 -5.91
CA THR A 89 -11.45 -2.25 -6.92
C THR A 89 -10.94 -1.01 -7.64
N TYR A 90 -9.63 -0.84 -7.63
CA TYR A 90 -8.93 0.25 -8.30
C TYR A 90 -8.22 -0.28 -9.53
N ARG A 91 -8.34 0.45 -10.63
CA ARG A 91 -7.46 0.25 -11.77
C ARG A 91 -6.35 1.29 -11.71
N ILE A 92 -5.13 0.81 -11.54
CA ILE A 92 -3.93 1.64 -11.46
C ILE A 92 -3.21 1.55 -12.80
N VAL A 93 -2.83 2.69 -13.34
CA VAL A 93 -2.09 2.76 -14.61
C VAL A 93 -0.94 3.75 -14.51
N CYS A 94 0.04 3.59 -15.40
CA CYS A 94 0.94 4.67 -15.77
C CYS A 94 0.33 5.41 -16.96
N SER A 95 0.14 6.71 -16.85
CA SER A 95 -0.62 7.47 -17.85
C SER A 95 0.06 7.54 -19.21
N ILE A 96 1.39 7.42 -19.23
CA ILE A 96 2.17 7.49 -20.51
C ILE A 96 2.39 6.11 -21.13
N HIS A 97 2.03 5.01 -20.45
CA HIS A 97 2.17 3.64 -20.94
C HIS A 97 0.86 2.84 -20.86
N SER A 98 -0.26 3.53 -20.60
CA SER A 98 -1.58 2.91 -20.59
C SER A 98 -2.00 2.49 -22.00
N PRO A 99 -2.71 1.35 -22.19
CA PRO A 99 -3.26 0.48 -21.14
C PRO A 99 -2.33 -0.63 -20.67
N ASP A 100 -1.16 -0.81 -21.25
CA ASP A 100 -0.31 -1.98 -21.03
C ASP A 100 0.34 -1.98 -19.64
N MET A 101 0.77 -0.80 -19.17
CA MET A 101 1.32 -0.66 -17.82
C MET A 101 0.18 -0.39 -16.84
N ALA A 102 -0.34 -1.45 -16.24
CA ALA A 102 -1.48 -1.41 -15.36
C ALA A 102 -1.42 -2.47 -14.28
N MET A 103 -2.20 -2.27 -13.22
CA MET A 103 -2.47 -3.28 -12.20
C MET A 103 -3.87 -3.07 -11.63
N THR A 104 -4.40 -4.13 -11.04
CA THR A 104 -5.64 -4.08 -10.27
C THR A 104 -5.30 -4.11 -8.78
N LEU A 105 -5.85 -3.19 -8.03
CA LEU A 105 -5.70 -3.14 -6.58
C LEU A 105 -7.08 -3.35 -5.95
N LYS A 106 -7.24 -4.44 -5.23
CA LYS A 106 -8.48 -4.74 -4.52
C LYS A 106 -8.31 -4.44 -3.04
N VAL A 107 -9.07 -3.48 -2.56
CA VAL A 107 -9.12 -3.13 -1.14
C VAL A 107 -10.31 -3.83 -0.53
N ARG A 108 -10.06 -4.70 0.43
CA ARG A 108 -11.06 -5.54 1.09
C ARG A 108 -11.32 -5.09 2.51
N ARG A 109 -12.49 -5.43 3.01
CA ARG A 109 -12.83 -5.21 4.42
C ARG A 109 -11.86 -5.97 5.32
N ARG A 110 -11.68 -5.45 6.53
CA ARG A 110 -10.99 -6.18 7.60
C ARG A 110 -11.83 -7.39 8.00
N GLY A 111 -11.18 -8.51 8.17
CA GLY A 111 -11.83 -9.73 8.67
C GLY A 111 -11.20 -10.94 8.16
#